data_0d0c0a467e75fb561d3327d70e949377
#
_entry.id   0d0c0a467e75fb561d3327d70e949377
#
_cell.length_a   1.000
_cell.length_b   1.000
_cell.length_c   1.000
_cell.angle_alpha   90.00
_cell.angle_beta   90.00
_cell.angle_gamma   90.00
#
_symmetry.space_group_name_H-M   'P 1'
#
loop_
_entity.id
_entity.type
_entity.pdbx_description
1 polymer ?
#
loop_
_entity_poly.entity_id
_entity_poly.type
_entity_poly.pdbx_seq_one_letter_code
_entity_poly.pdbx_strand_id
1 'polypeptide(L)'
;VARSLVQASPSCAVERHLCVLPLATLLENIAGVYAPLLAGAQIELMPMAQVGLLGASQFDLPRFLGALAQAQPNSLILLPQLLLALVSAAERGLPVPDCLRFIAVGGGRVASQLLQRADALGLPVFEGYGLSECASVVCLNTPKNHRIGTVGQPLPHLQVRLGTDGEVLVKGPRLLGYLGEPCPDAEWLGTGDLGHFDGPFLVLHGRKKHQFITAFGRNVNPEWVEAELVQQLPIAQAWLYGEALPGNVAVLVPRYPNTSDSQLAEAVASANQALPDYARVHHWLRATAPFSTSNELATSNGRLRRAALLNHYQHAIEQLMAQQTCYGDA
;
A
#
# COMPACT_ATOMS: atom_id res chain seq x y z
N VAL A 1 8.67 -9.41 17.55
CA VAL A 1 7.81 -8.45 16.86
C VAL A 1 6.55 -8.16 17.69
N ALA A 2 5.66 -9.13 17.99
CA ALA A 2 4.40 -8.89 18.71
C ALA A 2 4.58 -8.14 20.04
N ARG A 3 5.57 -8.50 20.86
CA ARG A 3 5.89 -7.77 22.11
C ARG A 3 6.26 -6.30 21.84
N SER A 4 7.04 -6.05 20.80
CA SER A 4 7.44 -4.68 20.43
C SER A 4 6.26 -3.84 19.94
N LEU A 5 5.29 -4.44 19.26
CA LEU A 5 4.06 -3.76 18.87
C LEU A 5 3.26 -3.31 20.09
N VAL A 6 3.09 -4.20 21.09
CA VAL A 6 2.43 -3.86 22.36
C VAL A 6 3.18 -2.76 23.10
N GLN A 7 4.50 -2.80 23.14
CA GLN A 7 5.35 -1.78 23.78
C GLN A 7 5.30 -0.43 23.04
N ALA A 8 5.18 -0.44 21.71
CA ALA A 8 5.17 0.79 20.91
C ALA A 8 3.85 1.57 21.04
N SER A 9 2.73 0.92 21.36
CA SER A 9 1.41 1.56 21.43
C SER A 9 0.64 1.29 22.73
N PRO A 10 1.25 1.42 23.92
CA PRO A 10 0.59 1.11 25.19
C PRO A 10 -0.58 2.08 25.48
N SER A 11 -0.55 3.28 24.94
CA SER A 11 -1.59 4.29 25.13
C SER A 11 -2.88 4.03 24.34
N CYS A 12 -2.88 3.08 23.41
CA CYS A 12 -4.08 2.78 22.62
C CYS A 12 -5.14 2.01 23.42
N ALA A 13 -4.76 1.38 24.53
CA ALA A 13 -5.66 0.61 25.40
C ALA A 13 -6.62 -0.29 24.58
N VAL A 14 -6.04 -1.07 23.68
CA VAL A 14 -6.81 -1.97 22.80
C VAL A 14 -7.39 -3.10 23.65
N GLU A 15 -8.71 -3.17 23.71
CA GLU A 15 -9.47 -4.21 24.40
C GLU A 15 -10.10 -5.20 23.44
N ARG A 16 -10.36 -4.78 22.19
CA ARG A 16 -10.96 -5.60 21.15
C ARG A 16 -10.32 -5.28 19.79
N HIS A 17 -9.82 -6.32 19.13
CA HIS A 17 -9.27 -6.26 17.79
C HIS A 17 -10.16 -7.06 16.82
N LEU A 18 -10.52 -6.48 15.68
CA LEU A 18 -11.18 -7.22 14.60
C LEU A 18 -10.15 -7.61 13.54
N CYS A 19 -9.99 -8.91 13.29
CA CYS A 19 -9.20 -9.41 12.18
C CYS A 19 -9.94 -9.18 10.86
N VAL A 20 -9.39 -8.31 10.01
CA VAL A 20 -9.96 -7.98 8.70
C VAL A 20 -9.24 -8.75 7.58
N LEU A 21 -7.92 -8.93 7.71
CA LEU A 21 -7.12 -9.63 6.70
C LEU A 21 -7.13 -11.15 6.94
N PRO A 22 -6.83 -11.97 5.91
CA PRO A 22 -6.68 -13.41 6.10
C PRO A 22 -5.59 -13.72 7.14
N LEU A 23 -5.86 -14.66 8.06
CA LEU A 23 -4.91 -15.06 9.11
C LEU A 23 -3.61 -15.68 8.58
N ALA A 24 -3.62 -16.18 7.32
CA ALA A 24 -2.41 -16.62 6.62
C ALA A 24 -1.49 -15.46 6.24
N THR A 25 -2.00 -14.22 6.24
CA THR A 25 -1.18 -13.01 6.04
C THR A 25 -0.38 -12.76 7.31
N LEU A 26 0.96 -12.75 7.20
CA LEU A 26 1.86 -12.62 8.35
C LEU A 26 1.60 -11.32 9.15
N LEU A 27 1.20 -10.24 8.48
CA LEU A 27 0.84 -8.98 9.13
C LEU A 27 -0.34 -9.17 10.09
N GLU A 28 -1.45 -9.79 9.64
CA GLU A 28 -2.61 -10.06 10.49
C GLU A 28 -2.27 -11.07 11.60
N ASN A 29 -1.52 -12.11 11.25
CA ASN A 29 -1.14 -13.15 12.22
C ASN A 29 -0.33 -12.58 13.40
N ILE A 30 0.69 -11.77 13.12
CA ILE A 30 1.56 -11.20 14.17
C ILE A 30 0.89 -10.01 14.87
N ALA A 31 0.37 -9.05 14.12
CA ALA A 31 -0.12 -7.79 14.67
C ALA A 31 -1.60 -7.83 15.05
N GLY A 32 -2.41 -8.68 14.41
CA GLY A 32 -3.85 -8.82 14.69
C GLY A 32 -4.20 -9.99 15.60
N VAL A 33 -3.30 -10.98 15.77
CA VAL A 33 -3.53 -12.11 16.69
C VAL A 33 -2.56 -12.08 17.86
N TYR A 34 -1.25 -12.21 17.61
CA TYR A 34 -0.30 -12.37 18.73
C TYR A 34 -0.11 -11.09 19.55
N ALA A 35 -0.11 -9.91 18.93
CA ALA A 35 0.02 -8.66 19.68
C ALA A 35 -1.22 -8.39 20.57
N PRO A 36 -2.47 -8.47 20.07
CA PRO A 36 -3.66 -8.32 20.91
C PRO A 36 -3.73 -9.34 22.05
N LEU A 37 -3.41 -10.63 21.80
CA LEU A 37 -3.36 -11.65 22.86
C LEU A 37 -2.35 -11.29 23.96
N LEU A 38 -1.16 -10.83 23.59
CA LEU A 38 -0.15 -10.38 24.55
C LEU A 38 -0.58 -9.12 25.32
N ALA A 39 -1.41 -8.28 24.73
CA ALA A 39 -2.01 -7.13 25.39
C ALA A 39 -3.22 -7.47 26.27
N GLY A 40 -3.71 -8.73 26.25
CA GLY A 40 -4.92 -9.15 26.97
C GLY A 40 -6.22 -8.70 26.29
N ALA A 41 -6.17 -8.37 24.99
CA ALA A 41 -7.33 -7.95 24.22
C ALA A 41 -8.11 -9.15 23.65
N GLN A 42 -9.41 -8.97 23.49
CA GLN A 42 -10.28 -9.89 22.76
C GLN A 42 -10.02 -9.78 21.25
N ILE A 43 -10.00 -10.92 20.56
CA ILE A 43 -9.89 -10.99 19.12
C ILE A 43 -11.21 -11.42 18.52
N GLU A 44 -11.76 -10.61 17.64
CA GLU A 44 -12.95 -10.92 16.86
C GLU A 44 -12.55 -11.52 15.51
N LEU A 45 -12.98 -12.75 15.27
CA LEU A 45 -12.75 -13.49 14.03
C LEU A 45 -14.08 -13.69 13.31
N MET A 46 -14.16 -13.24 12.08
CA MET A 46 -15.31 -13.41 11.22
C MET A 46 -14.89 -14.06 9.89
N PRO A 47 -15.78 -14.78 9.20
CA PRO A 47 -15.52 -15.22 7.83
C PRO A 47 -15.14 -14.05 6.94
N MET A 48 -14.19 -14.23 6.01
CA MET A 48 -13.72 -13.15 5.11
C MET A 48 -14.86 -12.48 4.35
N ALA A 49 -15.85 -13.24 3.91
CA ALA A 49 -17.04 -12.70 3.25
C ALA A 49 -17.90 -11.80 4.17
N GLN A 50 -17.87 -12.01 5.48
CA GLN A 50 -18.60 -11.18 6.45
C GLN A 50 -17.86 -9.85 6.70
N VAL A 51 -16.53 -9.86 6.71
CA VAL A 51 -15.74 -8.62 6.75
C VAL A 51 -15.62 -7.94 5.39
N GLY A 52 -16.39 -8.38 4.40
CA GLY A 52 -16.49 -7.74 3.08
C GLY A 52 -15.43 -8.17 2.06
N LEU A 53 -14.55 -9.12 2.37
CA LEU A 53 -13.54 -9.63 1.44
C LEU A 53 -14.11 -10.82 0.65
N LEU A 54 -14.47 -10.59 -0.63
CA LEU A 54 -15.07 -11.56 -1.52
C LEU A 54 -14.03 -12.07 -2.55
N GLY A 55 -13.05 -12.85 -2.09
CA GLY A 55 -11.94 -13.31 -2.93
C GLY A 55 -10.77 -12.33 -2.97
N ALA A 56 -9.93 -12.44 -4.01
CA ALA A 56 -8.64 -11.72 -4.08
C ALA A 56 -8.75 -10.22 -4.42
N SER A 57 -9.86 -9.78 -5.04
CA SER A 57 -9.97 -8.41 -5.57
C SER A 57 -11.36 -7.77 -5.41
N GLN A 58 -12.30 -8.46 -4.80
CA GLN A 58 -13.65 -7.93 -4.58
C GLN A 58 -13.83 -7.54 -3.12
N PHE A 59 -14.37 -6.33 -2.90
CA PHE A 59 -14.65 -5.78 -1.60
C PHE A 59 -16.08 -5.26 -1.53
N ASP A 60 -16.79 -5.66 -0.47
CA ASP A 60 -18.18 -5.28 -0.17
C ASP A 60 -18.19 -4.32 1.03
N LEU A 61 -18.27 -3.03 0.75
CA LEU A 61 -18.27 -1.98 1.78
C LEU A 61 -19.43 -2.11 2.79
N PRO A 62 -20.70 -2.36 2.39
CA PRO A 62 -21.80 -2.60 3.33
C PRO A 62 -21.51 -3.71 4.34
N ARG A 63 -20.98 -4.85 3.90
CA ARG A 63 -20.61 -5.94 4.80
C ARG A 63 -19.49 -5.55 5.76
N PHE A 64 -18.48 -4.85 5.26
CA PHE A 64 -17.39 -4.36 6.09
C PHE A 64 -17.89 -3.42 7.18
N LEU A 65 -18.72 -2.43 6.84
CA LEU A 65 -19.32 -1.52 7.82
C LEU A 65 -20.22 -2.26 8.81
N GLY A 66 -20.97 -3.26 8.34
CA GLY A 66 -21.77 -4.14 9.20
C GLY A 66 -20.91 -4.92 10.19
N ALA A 67 -19.78 -5.49 9.76
CA ALA A 67 -18.82 -6.17 10.64
C ALA A 67 -18.21 -5.22 11.68
N LEU A 68 -17.86 -3.99 11.30
CA LEU A 68 -17.38 -2.96 12.22
C LEU A 68 -18.46 -2.61 13.27
N ALA A 69 -19.70 -2.40 12.82
CA ALA A 69 -20.82 -2.09 13.71
C ALA A 69 -21.12 -3.24 14.69
N GLN A 70 -20.99 -4.48 14.25
CA GLN A 70 -21.19 -5.68 15.08
C GLN A 70 -20.06 -5.87 16.10
N ALA A 71 -18.81 -5.79 15.65
CA ALA A 71 -17.63 -6.07 16.47
C ALA A 71 -17.28 -4.93 17.42
N GLN A 72 -17.62 -3.68 17.09
CA GLN A 72 -17.22 -2.48 17.85
C GLN A 72 -15.74 -2.51 18.25
N PRO A 73 -14.79 -2.66 17.28
CA PRO A 73 -13.38 -2.86 17.59
C PRO A 73 -12.69 -1.58 18.06
N ASN A 74 -11.67 -1.73 18.89
CA ASN A 74 -10.76 -0.62 19.21
C ASN A 74 -9.61 -0.54 18.21
N SER A 75 -9.27 -1.65 17.55
CA SER A 75 -8.19 -1.69 16.57
C SER A 75 -8.49 -2.56 15.36
N LEU A 76 -7.87 -2.16 14.24
CA LEU A 76 -7.94 -2.83 12.94
C LEU A 76 -6.57 -2.81 12.27
N ILE A 77 -6.37 -3.74 11.33
CA ILE A 77 -5.28 -3.69 10.34
C ILE A 77 -5.90 -3.62 8.96
N LEU A 78 -5.54 -2.61 8.19
CA LEU A 78 -6.08 -2.37 6.86
C LEU A 78 -4.99 -2.32 5.79
N LEU A 79 -5.33 -2.79 4.60
CA LEU A 79 -4.58 -2.45 3.39
C LEU A 79 -5.00 -1.04 2.91
N PRO A 80 -4.19 -0.37 2.09
CA PRO A 80 -4.52 0.98 1.60
C PRO A 80 -5.90 1.10 0.93
N GLN A 81 -6.32 0.07 0.17
CA GLN A 81 -7.63 0.05 -0.49
C GLN A 81 -8.80 -0.03 0.49
N LEU A 82 -8.62 -0.78 1.60
CA LEU A 82 -9.64 -0.88 2.65
C LEU A 82 -9.72 0.43 3.45
N LEU A 83 -8.57 1.07 3.70
CA LEU A 83 -8.54 2.41 4.30
C LEU A 83 -9.25 3.43 3.41
N LEU A 84 -8.99 3.43 2.09
CA LEU A 84 -9.69 4.31 1.15
C LEU A 84 -11.20 4.11 1.20
N ALA A 85 -11.66 2.86 1.29
CA ALA A 85 -13.09 2.56 1.38
C ALA A 85 -13.69 3.08 2.70
N LEU A 86 -12.98 2.91 3.83
CA LEU A 86 -13.39 3.40 5.15
C LEU A 86 -13.47 4.93 5.18
N VAL A 87 -12.41 5.62 4.72
CA VAL A 87 -12.35 7.10 4.65
C VAL A 87 -13.46 7.64 3.75
N SER A 88 -13.64 7.05 2.55
CA SER A 88 -14.70 7.47 1.64
C SER A 88 -16.11 7.21 2.17
N ALA A 89 -16.29 6.20 3.02
CA ALA A 89 -17.56 5.96 3.72
C ALA A 89 -17.82 7.04 4.79
N ALA A 90 -16.81 7.34 5.61
CA ALA A 90 -16.89 8.38 6.64
C ALA A 90 -17.15 9.76 6.05
N GLU A 91 -16.49 10.14 4.94
CA GLU A 91 -16.74 11.40 4.22
C GLU A 91 -18.18 11.54 3.71
N ARG A 92 -18.83 10.42 3.42
CA ARG A 92 -20.26 10.37 3.03
C ARG A 92 -21.22 10.32 4.22
N GLY A 93 -20.70 10.42 5.45
CA GLY A 93 -21.49 10.37 6.67
C GLY A 93 -21.99 8.97 7.03
N LEU A 94 -21.43 7.90 6.44
CA LEU A 94 -21.77 6.54 6.86
C LEU A 94 -21.14 6.25 8.24
N PRO A 95 -21.83 5.48 9.10
CA PRO A 95 -21.37 5.28 10.48
C PRO A 95 -20.08 4.47 10.53
N VAL A 96 -19.08 5.03 11.21
CA VAL A 96 -17.83 4.36 11.59
C VAL A 96 -17.81 4.32 13.13
N PRO A 97 -17.42 3.20 13.77
CA PRO A 97 -17.43 3.11 15.24
C PRO A 97 -16.52 4.14 15.91
N ASP A 98 -17.06 4.92 16.85
CA ASP A 98 -16.33 5.91 17.64
C ASP A 98 -15.33 5.27 18.63
N CYS A 99 -15.43 3.97 18.87
CA CYS A 99 -14.54 3.24 19.76
C CYS A 99 -13.18 2.88 19.15
N LEU A 100 -12.95 3.20 17.86
CA LEU A 100 -11.66 3.00 17.20
C LEU A 100 -10.57 3.88 17.86
N ARG A 101 -9.47 3.26 18.22
CA ARG A 101 -8.30 3.89 18.87
C ARG A 101 -7.02 3.69 18.10
N PHE A 102 -6.97 2.65 17.24
CA PHE A 102 -5.78 2.30 16.47
C PHE A 102 -6.14 1.58 15.17
N ILE A 103 -5.92 2.21 14.05
CA ILE A 103 -6.05 1.65 12.72
C ILE A 103 -4.66 1.58 12.11
N ALA A 104 -4.04 0.39 12.11
CA ALA A 104 -2.78 0.20 11.41
C ALA A 104 -3.04 0.08 9.90
N VAL A 105 -2.25 0.77 9.09
CA VAL A 105 -2.28 0.62 7.63
C VAL A 105 -0.90 0.24 7.11
N GLY A 106 -0.83 -0.77 6.24
CA GLY A 106 0.43 -1.25 5.69
C GLY A 106 0.23 -2.27 4.58
N GLY A 107 1.29 -2.99 4.22
CA GLY A 107 1.27 -3.99 3.15
C GLY A 107 1.35 -3.42 1.73
N GLY A 108 1.27 -2.12 1.58
CA GLY A 108 1.42 -1.35 0.34
C GLY A 108 1.67 0.11 0.64
N ARG A 109 2.04 0.89 -0.37
CA ARG A 109 2.22 2.33 -0.21
C ARG A 109 0.89 3.03 0.03
N VAL A 110 0.85 3.94 0.99
CA VAL A 110 -0.31 4.79 1.27
C VAL A 110 -0.03 6.19 0.73
N ALA A 111 -0.96 6.75 -0.04
CA ALA A 111 -0.84 8.14 -0.47
C ALA A 111 -1.03 9.09 0.72
N SER A 112 -0.16 10.08 0.87
CA SER A 112 -0.21 11.03 1.99
C SER A 112 -1.55 11.78 2.06
N GLN A 113 -2.17 12.08 0.92
CA GLN A 113 -3.50 12.70 0.88
C GLN A 113 -4.58 11.85 1.55
N LEU A 114 -4.51 10.50 1.39
CA LEU A 114 -5.47 9.61 2.05
C LEU A 114 -5.31 9.65 3.58
N LEU A 115 -4.08 9.70 4.07
CA LEU A 115 -3.80 9.85 5.50
C LEU A 115 -4.27 11.21 6.03
N GLN A 116 -4.07 12.29 5.28
CA GLN A 116 -4.59 13.62 5.63
C GLN A 116 -6.11 13.66 5.69
N ARG A 117 -6.81 13.01 4.74
CA ARG A 117 -8.27 12.87 4.76
C ARG A 117 -8.75 12.09 5.98
N ALA A 118 -8.06 11.00 6.32
CA ALA A 118 -8.36 10.22 7.52
C ALA A 118 -8.18 11.05 8.80
N ASP A 119 -7.09 11.82 8.89
CA ASP A 119 -6.79 12.71 10.01
C ASP A 119 -7.85 13.82 10.15
N ALA A 120 -8.26 14.44 9.04
CA ALA A 120 -9.34 15.45 9.04
C ALA A 120 -10.70 14.90 9.52
N LEU A 121 -10.92 13.59 9.41
CA LEU A 121 -12.10 12.90 9.94
C LEU A 121 -11.92 12.41 11.40
N GLY A 122 -10.76 12.66 12.02
CA GLY A 122 -10.43 12.17 13.35
C GLY A 122 -10.20 10.67 13.45
N LEU A 123 -9.96 9.97 12.31
CA LEU A 123 -9.69 8.54 12.32
C LEU A 123 -8.26 8.29 12.81
N PRO A 124 -8.04 7.40 13.81
CA PRO A 124 -6.73 7.13 14.40
C PRO A 124 -5.89 6.17 13.51
N VAL A 125 -5.45 6.65 12.34
CA VAL A 125 -4.74 5.87 11.33
C VAL A 125 -3.23 6.03 11.48
N PHE A 126 -2.51 4.90 11.53
CA PHE A 126 -1.07 4.84 11.71
C PHE A 126 -0.43 3.95 10.63
N GLU A 127 0.37 4.56 9.76
CA GLU A 127 1.08 3.82 8.72
C GLU A 127 2.26 3.07 9.32
N GLY A 128 2.47 1.82 8.86
CA GLY A 128 3.59 0.98 9.20
C GLY A 128 4.23 0.34 7.99
N TYR A 129 5.48 -0.08 8.18
CA TYR A 129 6.30 -0.76 7.18
C TYR A 129 6.80 -2.09 7.73
N GLY A 130 6.82 -3.07 6.86
CA GLY A 130 7.37 -4.38 7.17
C GLY A 130 7.47 -5.29 5.96
N LEU A 131 8.14 -6.41 6.17
CA LEU A 131 8.35 -7.44 5.16
C LEU A 131 8.37 -8.81 5.83
N SER A 132 8.01 -9.84 5.07
CA SER A 132 7.97 -11.23 5.58
C SER A 132 9.33 -11.68 6.08
N GLU A 133 10.38 -11.22 5.44
CA GLU A 133 11.77 -11.52 5.74
C GLU A 133 12.21 -11.03 7.14
N CYS A 134 11.49 -10.06 7.73
CA CYS A 134 11.72 -9.53 9.08
C CYS A 134 10.58 -9.87 10.05
N ALA A 135 9.83 -10.93 9.80
CA ALA A 135 8.71 -11.39 10.62
C ALA A 135 7.62 -10.31 10.80
N SER A 136 7.26 -9.61 9.74
CA SER A 136 6.19 -8.61 9.59
C SER A 136 6.66 -7.17 9.81
N VAL A 137 6.44 -6.54 10.96
CA VAL A 137 6.55 -5.08 11.13
C VAL A 137 7.96 -4.67 11.54
N VAL A 138 8.53 -3.71 10.81
CA VAL A 138 9.85 -3.09 11.02
C VAL A 138 9.71 -1.68 11.61
N CYS A 139 8.88 -0.83 10.99
CA CYS A 139 8.61 0.54 11.46
C CYS A 139 7.12 0.74 11.64
N LEU A 140 6.75 1.64 12.57
CA LEU A 140 5.36 1.96 12.86
C LEU A 140 5.22 3.40 13.35
N ASN A 141 4.24 4.13 12.82
CA ASN A 141 3.69 5.32 13.43
C ASN A 141 2.80 4.94 14.62
N THR A 142 2.84 5.72 15.68
CA THR A 142 2.05 5.50 16.91
C THR A 142 1.43 6.80 17.37
N PRO A 143 0.43 6.80 18.26
CA PRO A 143 -0.17 8.05 18.75
C PRO A 143 0.83 9.06 19.36
N LYS A 144 1.92 8.58 19.94
CA LYS A 144 2.98 9.42 20.52
C LYS A 144 4.03 9.89 19.52
N ASN A 145 4.25 9.09 18.47
CA ASN A 145 5.29 9.29 17.47
C ASN A 145 4.68 9.08 16.09
N HIS A 146 4.05 10.11 15.55
CA HIS A 146 3.32 10.07 14.30
C HIS A 146 3.76 11.20 13.37
N ARG A 147 3.98 10.84 12.08
CA ARG A 147 4.26 11.81 11.01
C ARG A 147 3.71 11.28 9.69
N ILE A 148 2.72 11.96 9.12
CA ILE A 148 2.16 11.63 7.81
C ILE A 148 3.24 11.71 6.73
N GLY A 149 3.24 10.77 5.79
CA GLY A 149 4.25 10.64 4.75
C GLY A 149 5.49 9.84 5.16
N THR A 150 5.49 9.29 6.37
CA THR A 150 6.52 8.38 6.87
C THR A 150 5.90 7.05 7.28
N VAL A 151 6.70 5.99 7.27
CA VAL A 151 6.27 4.68 7.78
C VAL A 151 6.55 4.50 9.29
N GLY A 152 6.82 5.61 9.99
CA GLY A 152 7.06 5.62 11.42
C GLY A 152 8.51 5.38 11.80
N GLN A 153 8.71 5.02 13.07
CA GLN A 153 10.03 4.76 13.66
C GLN A 153 10.31 3.26 13.72
N PRO A 154 11.59 2.84 13.67
CA PRO A 154 11.97 1.46 13.89
C PRO A 154 11.47 0.91 15.23
N LEU A 155 10.94 -0.31 15.22
CA LEU A 155 10.49 -0.97 16.45
C LEU A 155 11.69 -1.45 17.31
N PRO A 156 11.55 -1.54 18.65
CA PRO A 156 12.68 -1.80 19.57
C PRO A 156 13.41 -3.11 19.38
N HIS A 157 12.83 -4.10 18.69
CA HIS A 157 13.43 -5.43 18.49
C HIS A 157 14.41 -5.51 17.34
N LEU A 158 14.62 -4.42 16.59
CA LEU A 158 15.50 -4.39 15.42
C LEU A 158 16.21 -3.03 15.27
N GLN A 159 17.17 -3.00 14.38
CA GLN A 159 17.87 -1.78 13.97
C GLN A 159 17.66 -1.56 12.47
N VAL A 160 17.53 -0.30 12.08
CA VAL A 160 17.40 0.11 10.68
C VAL A 160 18.49 1.12 10.35
N ARG A 161 19.13 0.96 9.21
CA ARG A 161 20.05 1.94 8.63
C ARG A 161 19.89 2.01 7.12
N LEU A 162 20.52 2.97 6.50
CA LEU A 162 20.58 3.08 5.04
C LEU A 162 21.94 2.56 4.53
N GLY A 163 21.90 1.89 3.41
CA GLY A 163 23.06 1.60 2.59
C GLY A 163 23.57 2.86 1.89
N THR A 164 24.73 2.76 1.25
CA THR A 164 25.36 3.88 0.49
C THR A 164 24.53 4.33 -0.71
N ASP A 165 23.66 3.46 -1.21
CA ASP A 165 22.72 3.68 -2.32
C ASP A 165 21.31 4.07 -1.87
N GLY A 166 21.11 4.29 -0.56
CA GLY A 166 19.81 4.61 0.02
C GLY A 166 18.91 3.39 0.28
N GLU A 167 19.43 2.15 0.11
CA GLU A 167 18.68 0.94 0.44
C GLU A 167 18.47 0.83 1.95
N VAL A 168 17.24 0.48 2.35
CA VAL A 168 16.90 0.22 3.75
C VAL A 168 17.48 -1.13 4.16
N LEU A 169 18.36 -1.11 5.15
CA LEU A 169 19.01 -2.29 5.74
C LEU A 169 18.45 -2.54 7.13
N VAL A 170 18.10 -3.80 7.42
CA VAL A 170 17.53 -4.21 8.71
C VAL A 170 18.41 -5.26 9.38
N LYS A 171 18.63 -5.08 10.70
CA LYS A 171 19.30 -6.05 11.58
C LYS A 171 18.35 -6.39 12.73
N GLY A 172 18.12 -7.68 12.95
CA GLY A 172 17.24 -8.22 13.99
C GLY A 172 16.67 -9.57 13.59
N PRO A 173 15.48 -9.94 14.11
CA PRO A 173 14.78 -11.14 13.68
C PRO A 173 14.55 -11.12 12.17
N ARG A 174 14.96 -12.19 11.50
CA ARG A 174 14.88 -12.33 10.04
C ARG A 174 14.63 -13.77 9.62
N LEU A 175 14.32 -13.95 8.33
CA LEU A 175 14.23 -15.29 7.72
C LEU A 175 15.54 -16.07 7.89
N LEU A 176 15.43 -17.38 7.95
CA LEU A 176 16.58 -18.29 7.95
C LEU A 176 17.19 -18.48 6.55
N GLY A 177 16.45 -18.17 5.50
CA GLY A 177 16.82 -18.29 4.09
C GLY A 177 15.60 -18.55 3.22
N TYR A 178 15.77 -18.47 1.90
CA TYR A 178 14.77 -18.92 0.95
C TYR A 178 14.94 -20.40 0.65
N LEU A 179 13.83 -21.09 0.37
CA LEU A 179 13.88 -22.52 0.05
C LEU A 179 14.77 -22.76 -1.19
N GLY A 180 15.78 -23.60 -1.03
CA GLY A 180 16.76 -23.93 -2.10
C GLY A 180 17.90 -22.93 -2.26
N GLU A 181 17.95 -21.87 -1.44
CA GLU A 181 19.03 -20.89 -1.45
C GLU A 181 19.85 -20.97 -0.16
N PRO A 182 21.17 -20.64 -0.17
CA PRO A 182 21.97 -20.59 1.03
C PRO A 182 21.44 -19.47 1.96
N CYS A 183 21.52 -19.72 3.28
CA CYS A 183 21.19 -18.70 4.26
C CYS A 183 22.13 -17.50 4.11
N PRO A 184 21.61 -16.25 4.00
CA PRO A 184 22.46 -15.08 3.95
C PRO A 184 23.28 -14.94 5.25
N ASP A 185 24.59 -14.92 5.15
CA ASP A 185 25.52 -14.77 6.29
C ASP A 185 25.70 -13.29 6.72
N ALA A 186 25.09 -12.37 6.00
CA ALA A 186 25.21 -10.94 6.27
C ALA A 186 24.48 -10.55 7.56
N GLU A 187 25.12 -9.76 8.42
CA GLU A 187 24.51 -9.23 9.65
C GLU A 187 23.29 -8.34 9.37
N TRP A 188 23.31 -7.62 8.25
CA TRP A 188 22.28 -6.70 7.78
C TRP A 188 21.57 -7.29 6.58
N LEU A 189 20.26 -7.34 6.64
CA LEU A 189 19.40 -7.75 5.53
C LEU A 189 19.11 -6.53 4.64
N GLY A 190 19.44 -6.58 3.34
CA GLY A 190 18.97 -5.64 2.35
C GLY A 190 17.50 -5.92 2.03
N THR A 191 16.66 -4.91 2.17
CA THR A 191 15.21 -5.06 1.96
C THR A 191 14.81 -4.93 0.49
N GLY A 192 15.66 -4.34 -0.33
CA GLY A 192 15.35 -3.90 -1.69
C GLY A 192 14.45 -2.66 -1.74
N ASP A 193 14.12 -2.05 -0.59
CA ASP A 193 13.38 -0.80 -0.52
C ASP A 193 14.36 0.37 -0.36
N LEU A 194 14.08 1.50 -1.05
CA LEU A 194 14.84 2.74 -0.95
C LEU A 194 14.13 3.71 -0.01
N GLY A 195 14.91 4.49 0.75
CA GLY A 195 14.34 5.48 1.65
C GLY A 195 15.38 6.47 2.20
N HIS A 196 14.91 7.33 3.08
CA HIS A 196 15.74 8.21 3.90
C HIS A 196 15.12 8.38 5.29
N PHE A 197 15.90 8.88 6.24
CA PHE A 197 15.39 9.27 7.54
C PHE A 197 15.07 10.78 7.57
N ASP A 198 13.87 11.12 8.04
CA ASP A 198 13.46 12.47 8.44
C ASP A 198 13.41 12.52 9.98
N GLY A 199 14.53 12.94 10.58
CA GLY A 199 14.75 12.75 12.02
C GLY A 199 14.74 11.26 12.36
N PRO A 200 13.92 10.80 13.32
CA PRO A 200 13.82 9.39 13.68
C PRO A 200 12.84 8.58 12.80
N PHE A 201 12.16 9.24 11.86
CA PHE A 201 11.12 8.61 11.02
C PHE A 201 11.69 8.14 9.69
N LEU A 202 11.33 6.92 9.28
CA LEU A 202 11.70 6.39 7.97
C LEU A 202 10.69 6.84 6.90
N VAL A 203 11.20 7.39 5.82
CA VAL A 203 10.44 7.70 4.60
C VAL A 203 10.85 6.72 3.53
N LEU A 204 9.89 6.02 2.91
CA LEU A 204 10.14 5.10 1.81
C LEU A 204 9.92 5.79 0.47
N HIS A 205 10.82 5.51 -0.47
CA HIS A 205 10.71 5.96 -1.86
C HIS A 205 10.12 4.89 -2.77
N GLY A 206 10.30 3.60 -2.46
CA GLY A 206 9.77 2.42 -3.14
C GLY A 206 10.84 1.35 -3.39
N ARG A 207 10.54 0.40 -4.29
CA ARG A 207 11.40 -0.74 -4.58
C ARG A 207 12.53 -0.38 -5.54
N LYS A 208 13.77 -0.68 -5.17
CA LYS A 208 14.97 -0.49 -6.00
C LYS A 208 14.84 -1.12 -7.39
N LYS A 209 14.35 -2.36 -7.46
CA LYS A 209 14.16 -3.11 -8.70
C LYS A 209 12.97 -2.65 -9.57
N HIS A 210 12.09 -1.80 -9.06
CA HIS A 210 10.93 -1.30 -9.80
C HIS A 210 11.12 0.13 -10.31
N GLN A 211 12.10 0.83 -9.77
CA GLN A 211 12.46 2.17 -10.23
C GLN A 211 12.94 2.10 -11.69
N PHE A 212 12.47 3.00 -12.50
CA PHE A 212 12.89 3.16 -13.90
C PHE A 212 13.42 4.56 -14.18
N ILE A 213 14.16 4.70 -15.28
CA ILE A 213 14.74 5.96 -15.71
C ILE A 213 14.02 6.42 -16.97
N THR A 214 13.43 7.63 -16.94
CA THR A 214 12.79 8.23 -18.11
C THR A 214 13.83 8.65 -19.15
N ALA A 215 13.39 8.95 -20.39
CA ALA A 215 14.27 9.46 -21.44
C ALA A 215 15.03 10.75 -21.04
N PHE A 216 14.55 11.50 -20.05
CA PHE A 216 15.17 12.69 -19.50
C PHE A 216 16.09 12.41 -18.30
N GLY A 217 16.44 11.15 -18.04
CA GLY A 217 17.34 10.75 -16.95
C GLY A 217 16.72 10.89 -15.53
N ARG A 218 15.41 10.96 -15.41
CA ARG A 218 14.74 11.08 -14.12
C ARG A 218 14.36 9.69 -13.59
N ASN A 219 14.71 9.43 -12.34
CA ASN A 219 14.30 8.24 -11.62
C ASN A 219 12.85 8.38 -11.18
N VAL A 220 11.99 7.45 -11.61
CA VAL A 220 10.60 7.38 -11.22
C VAL A 220 10.34 6.08 -10.47
N ASN A 221 9.71 6.19 -9.31
CA ASN A 221 9.18 5.02 -8.61
C ASN A 221 7.72 4.82 -8.99
N PRO A 222 7.38 3.77 -9.74
CA PRO A 222 6.02 3.56 -10.23
C PRO A 222 5.02 3.35 -9.09
N GLU A 223 5.40 2.71 -7.99
CA GLU A 223 4.50 2.42 -6.88
C GLU A 223 3.99 3.69 -6.20
N TRP A 224 4.78 4.75 -6.19
CA TRP A 224 4.34 6.05 -5.71
C TRP A 224 3.22 6.64 -6.58
N VAL A 225 3.45 6.70 -7.89
CA VAL A 225 2.47 7.24 -8.84
C VAL A 225 1.20 6.38 -8.86
N GLU A 226 1.34 5.06 -8.84
CA GLU A 226 0.24 4.11 -8.76
C GLU A 226 -0.60 4.31 -7.49
N ALA A 227 0.04 4.58 -6.35
CA ALA A 227 -0.67 4.89 -5.10
C ALA A 227 -1.49 6.19 -5.21
N GLU A 228 -0.97 7.23 -5.86
CA GLU A 228 -1.71 8.48 -6.11
C GLU A 228 -2.89 8.28 -7.08
N LEU A 229 -2.73 7.39 -8.07
CA LEU A 229 -3.80 7.06 -9.02
C LEU A 229 -4.94 6.27 -8.34
N VAL A 230 -4.63 5.22 -7.58
CA VAL A 230 -5.66 4.33 -7.01
C VAL A 230 -6.44 4.94 -5.85
N GLN A 231 -5.97 6.03 -5.25
CA GLN A 231 -6.77 6.78 -4.29
C GLN A 231 -7.89 7.58 -4.94
N GLN A 232 -7.84 7.81 -6.26
CA GLN A 232 -8.92 8.40 -7.01
C GLN A 232 -10.03 7.36 -7.19
N LEU A 233 -11.26 7.68 -6.75
CA LEU A 233 -12.38 6.73 -6.71
C LEU A 233 -12.68 6.02 -8.03
N PRO A 234 -12.57 6.64 -9.23
CA PRO A 234 -12.81 5.96 -10.50
C PRO A 234 -11.82 4.83 -10.81
N ILE A 235 -10.61 4.82 -10.17
CA ILE A 235 -9.53 3.88 -10.48
C ILE A 235 -9.46 2.78 -9.41
N ALA A 236 -9.55 1.52 -9.82
CA ALA A 236 -9.41 0.36 -8.93
C ALA A 236 -7.97 -0.14 -8.84
N GLN A 237 -7.28 -0.21 -10.00
CA GLN A 237 -5.88 -0.63 -10.11
C GLN A 237 -5.19 0.25 -11.14
N ALA A 238 -3.90 0.48 -10.95
CA ALA A 238 -3.07 1.21 -11.89
C ALA A 238 -1.71 0.53 -12.00
N TRP A 239 -1.14 0.51 -13.20
CA TRP A 239 0.23 0.13 -13.47
C TRP A 239 0.91 1.22 -14.28
N LEU A 240 2.07 1.68 -13.82
CA LEU A 240 2.84 2.73 -14.47
C LEU A 240 4.06 2.14 -15.17
N TYR A 241 4.31 2.65 -16.39
CA TYR A 241 5.50 2.39 -17.18
C TYR A 241 6.05 3.69 -17.78
N GLY A 242 7.38 3.81 -17.87
CA GLY A 242 8.03 5.01 -18.39
C GLY A 242 9.52 4.82 -18.69
N GLU A 243 10.02 3.57 -18.65
CA GLU A 243 11.42 3.26 -18.94
C GLU A 243 11.80 3.75 -20.31
N ALA A 244 12.81 4.66 -20.36
CA ALA A 244 13.30 5.32 -21.56
C ALA A 244 12.24 6.08 -22.38
N LEU A 245 11.03 6.31 -21.84
CA LEU A 245 9.98 7.09 -22.51
C LEU A 245 10.08 8.57 -22.16
N PRO A 246 9.63 9.47 -23.08
CA PRO A 246 9.58 10.91 -22.82
C PRO A 246 8.49 11.30 -21.80
N GLY A 247 7.49 10.43 -21.59
CA GLY A 247 6.40 10.63 -20.64
C GLY A 247 5.90 9.32 -20.06
N ASN A 248 5.44 9.34 -18.81
CA ASN A 248 4.94 8.16 -18.16
C ASN A 248 3.57 7.76 -18.72
N VAL A 249 3.36 6.46 -18.89
CA VAL A 249 2.12 5.84 -19.36
C VAL A 249 1.52 5.01 -18.24
N ALA A 250 0.23 5.21 -17.92
CA ALA A 250 -0.50 4.39 -16.96
C ALA A 250 -1.48 3.46 -17.66
N VAL A 251 -1.58 2.22 -17.20
CA VAL A 251 -2.68 1.32 -17.55
C VAL A 251 -3.65 1.29 -16.37
N LEU A 252 -4.90 1.69 -16.61
CA LEU A 252 -5.90 1.95 -15.58
C LEU A 252 -7.02 0.92 -15.63
N VAL A 253 -7.30 0.27 -14.52
CA VAL A 253 -8.48 -0.56 -14.32
C VAL A 253 -9.57 0.29 -13.68
N PRO A 254 -10.71 0.50 -14.34
CA PRO A 254 -11.83 1.24 -13.74
C PRO A 254 -12.43 0.48 -12.55
N ARG A 255 -12.90 1.21 -11.55
CA ARG A 255 -13.51 0.61 -10.35
C ARG A 255 -14.90 0.05 -10.64
N TYR A 256 -15.64 0.69 -11.54
CA TYR A 256 -16.96 0.25 -11.94
C TYR A 256 -17.02 0.07 -13.46
N PRO A 257 -17.79 -0.91 -13.96
CA PRO A 257 -17.90 -1.15 -15.40
C PRO A 257 -18.36 0.06 -16.21
N ASN A 258 -19.17 0.92 -15.61
CA ASN A 258 -19.74 2.13 -16.23
C ASN A 258 -18.89 3.40 -16.01
N THR A 259 -17.70 3.31 -15.42
CA THR A 259 -16.78 4.44 -15.32
C THR A 259 -16.38 4.90 -16.73
N SER A 260 -16.64 6.17 -17.05
CA SER A 260 -16.31 6.74 -18.37
C SER A 260 -14.84 7.10 -18.50
N ASP A 261 -14.36 7.28 -19.74
CA ASP A 261 -12.99 7.75 -19.99
C ASP A 261 -12.77 9.19 -19.49
N SER A 262 -13.82 10.03 -19.52
CA SER A 262 -13.75 11.37 -18.92
C SER A 262 -13.48 11.30 -17.41
N GLN A 263 -14.17 10.42 -16.70
CA GLN A 263 -13.94 10.23 -15.27
C GLN A 263 -12.53 9.70 -14.96
N LEU A 264 -11.98 8.82 -15.80
CA LEU A 264 -10.58 8.35 -15.66
C LEU A 264 -9.60 9.48 -15.96
N ALA A 265 -9.83 10.28 -16.99
CA ALA A 265 -8.99 11.43 -17.33
C ALA A 265 -8.97 12.48 -16.19
N GLU A 266 -10.14 12.81 -15.62
CA GLU A 266 -10.24 13.69 -14.46
C GLU A 266 -9.50 13.14 -13.24
N ALA A 267 -9.61 11.83 -12.99
CA ALA A 267 -8.90 11.16 -11.92
C ALA A 267 -7.37 11.21 -12.11
N VAL A 268 -6.87 11.01 -13.34
CA VAL A 268 -5.45 11.18 -13.68
C VAL A 268 -5.01 12.62 -13.48
N ALA A 269 -5.79 13.59 -13.94
CA ALA A 269 -5.49 15.01 -13.76
C ALA A 269 -5.40 15.40 -12.27
N SER A 270 -6.32 14.88 -11.45
CA SER A 270 -6.29 15.06 -9.99
C SER A 270 -5.05 14.44 -9.35
N ALA A 271 -4.70 13.20 -9.68
CA ALA A 271 -3.50 12.55 -9.18
C ALA A 271 -2.21 13.32 -9.57
N ASN A 272 -2.16 13.84 -10.79
CA ASN A 272 -1.03 14.62 -11.31
C ASN A 272 -0.79 15.92 -10.54
N GLN A 273 -1.78 16.48 -9.84
CA GLN A 273 -1.59 17.69 -9.02
C GLN A 273 -0.66 17.42 -7.81
N ALA A 274 -0.64 16.20 -7.30
CA ALA A 274 0.22 15.78 -6.19
C ALA A 274 1.62 15.34 -6.65
N LEU A 275 1.85 15.23 -7.95
CA LEU A 275 3.08 14.69 -8.52
C LEU A 275 3.95 15.82 -9.15
N PRO A 276 5.29 15.76 -8.95
CA PRO A 276 6.19 16.61 -9.71
C PRO A 276 6.12 16.26 -11.21
N ASP A 277 6.54 17.19 -12.06
CA ASP A 277 6.43 17.11 -13.51
C ASP A 277 6.95 15.78 -14.10
N TYR A 278 8.13 15.35 -13.69
CA TYR A 278 8.78 14.13 -14.19
C TYR A 278 8.06 12.82 -13.79
N ALA A 279 7.22 12.85 -12.77
CA ALA A 279 6.46 11.68 -12.27
C ALA A 279 5.02 11.68 -12.75
N ARG A 280 4.55 12.76 -13.39
CA ARG A 280 3.17 12.84 -13.89
C ARG A 280 2.88 11.80 -14.94
N VAL A 281 1.63 11.36 -14.97
CA VAL A 281 1.08 10.49 -16.00
C VAL A 281 0.70 11.38 -17.20
N HIS A 282 1.38 11.19 -18.32
CA HIS A 282 1.15 11.95 -19.56
C HIS A 282 0.13 11.25 -20.46
N HIS A 283 0.15 9.92 -20.44
CA HIS A 283 -0.71 9.09 -21.25
C HIS A 283 -1.29 7.96 -20.42
N TRP A 284 -2.44 7.47 -20.83
CA TRP A 284 -3.02 6.31 -20.16
C TRP A 284 -3.80 5.42 -21.14
N LEU A 285 -3.89 4.16 -20.77
CA LEU A 285 -4.67 3.14 -21.44
C LEU A 285 -5.71 2.59 -20.47
N ARG A 286 -6.90 2.33 -20.95
CA ARG A 286 -7.90 1.58 -20.19
C ARG A 286 -7.54 0.09 -20.26
N ALA A 287 -7.45 -0.57 -19.13
CA ALA A 287 -7.27 -2.01 -19.07
C ALA A 287 -8.53 -2.74 -19.59
N THR A 288 -8.31 -3.82 -20.33
CA THR A 288 -9.39 -4.67 -20.86
C THR A 288 -10.04 -5.54 -19.80
N ALA A 289 -9.32 -5.83 -18.72
CA ALA A 289 -9.78 -6.62 -17.57
C ALA A 289 -9.00 -6.23 -16.30
N PRO A 290 -9.54 -6.48 -15.10
CA PRO A 290 -8.79 -6.34 -13.86
C PRO A 290 -7.53 -7.20 -13.82
N PHE A 291 -6.45 -6.68 -13.23
CA PHE A 291 -5.23 -7.46 -12.99
C PHE A 291 -5.50 -8.50 -11.90
N SER A 292 -5.31 -9.75 -12.21
CA SER A 292 -5.70 -10.88 -11.37
C SER A 292 -4.75 -12.07 -11.51
N THR A 293 -4.96 -13.08 -10.69
CA THR A 293 -4.25 -14.37 -10.83
C THR A 293 -4.72 -15.16 -12.05
N SER A 294 -5.96 -15.00 -12.48
CA SER A 294 -6.53 -15.73 -13.62
C SER A 294 -5.94 -15.30 -14.95
N ASN A 295 -5.50 -14.05 -15.09
CA ASN A 295 -4.78 -13.54 -16.26
C ASN A 295 -3.28 -13.36 -16.02
N GLU A 296 -2.79 -13.85 -14.89
CA GLU A 296 -1.39 -13.82 -14.48
C GLU A 296 -0.76 -12.42 -14.35
N LEU A 297 -1.57 -11.34 -14.34
CA LEU A 297 -1.09 -9.96 -14.23
C LEU A 297 -0.91 -9.50 -12.78
N ALA A 298 -1.46 -10.26 -11.81
CA ALA A 298 -1.24 -10.03 -10.39
C ALA A 298 -1.06 -11.35 -9.63
N THR A 299 -0.47 -11.28 -8.44
CA THR A 299 -0.37 -12.39 -7.49
C THR A 299 -1.68 -12.54 -6.71
N SER A 300 -1.84 -13.67 -5.97
CA SER A 300 -2.97 -13.91 -5.07
C SER A 300 -3.15 -12.81 -4.00
N ASN A 301 -2.07 -12.12 -3.64
CA ASN A 301 -2.08 -10.99 -2.68
C ASN A 301 -2.26 -9.63 -3.37
N GLY A 302 -2.65 -9.60 -4.66
CA GLY A 302 -2.91 -8.38 -5.42
C GLY A 302 -1.66 -7.61 -5.86
N ARG A 303 -0.44 -8.14 -5.69
CA ARG A 303 0.79 -7.50 -6.17
C ARG A 303 0.90 -7.62 -7.68
N LEU A 304 1.22 -6.51 -8.35
CA LEU A 304 1.39 -6.46 -9.79
C LEU A 304 2.59 -7.30 -10.26
N ARG A 305 2.39 -8.11 -11.29
CA ARG A 305 3.45 -8.83 -11.99
C ARG A 305 3.98 -7.95 -13.12
N ARG A 306 4.88 -7.02 -12.82
CA ARG A 306 5.33 -5.95 -13.71
C ARG A 306 5.88 -6.46 -15.06
N ALA A 307 6.64 -7.55 -15.06
CA ALA A 307 7.13 -8.16 -16.31
C ALA A 307 5.98 -8.70 -17.17
N ALA A 308 4.98 -9.35 -16.57
CA ALA A 308 3.81 -9.84 -17.30
C ALA A 308 2.96 -8.70 -17.85
N LEU A 309 2.78 -7.62 -17.07
CA LEU A 309 2.10 -6.41 -17.50
C LEU A 309 2.82 -5.75 -18.68
N LEU A 310 4.14 -5.63 -18.62
CA LEU A 310 4.92 -5.09 -19.74
C LEU A 310 4.73 -5.93 -20.99
N ASN A 311 4.91 -7.24 -20.91
CA ASN A 311 4.70 -8.13 -22.06
C ASN A 311 3.28 -8.01 -22.64
N HIS A 312 2.27 -7.84 -21.79
CA HIS A 312 0.87 -7.75 -22.21
C HIS A 312 0.53 -6.41 -22.89
N TYR A 313 1.08 -5.29 -22.38
CA TYR A 313 0.71 -3.95 -22.83
C TYR A 313 1.76 -3.27 -23.71
N GLN A 314 2.94 -3.85 -23.90
CA GLN A 314 4.06 -3.24 -24.64
C GLN A 314 3.62 -2.71 -26.00
N HIS A 315 2.94 -3.54 -26.81
CA HIS A 315 2.50 -3.14 -28.14
C HIS A 315 1.50 -1.97 -28.12
N ALA A 316 0.57 -1.95 -27.16
CA ALA A 316 -0.39 -0.85 -27.01
C ALA A 316 0.31 0.44 -26.58
N ILE A 317 1.32 0.35 -25.73
CA ILE A 317 2.14 1.51 -25.31
C ILE A 317 2.93 2.04 -26.50
N GLU A 318 3.58 1.17 -27.28
CA GLU A 318 4.32 1.56 -28.50
C GLU A 318 3.43 2.25 -29.53
N GLN A 319 2.22 1.73 -29.77
CA GLN A 319 1.23 2.36 -30.65
C GLN A 319 0.79 3.74 -30.13
N LEU A 320 0.52 3.86 -28.84
CA LEU A 320 0.14 5.12 -28.23
C LEU A 320 1.25 6.18 -28.40
N MET A 321 2.50 5.80 -28.17
CA MET A 321 3.65 6.70 -28.31
C MET A 321 3.91 7.08 -29.78
N ALA A 322 3.75 6.15 -30.72
CA ALA A 322 3.94 6.42 -32.16
C ALA A 322 2.90 7.43 -32.71
N GLN A 323 1.64 7.34 -32.27
CA GLN A 323 0.60 8.29 -32.68
C GLN A 323 0.90 9.73 -32.29
N GLN A 324 1.67 9.94 -31.22
CA GLN A 324 1.99 11.28 -30.74
C GLN A 324 3.18 11.92 -31.44
N THR A 325 4.14 11.12 -31.90
CA THR A 325 5.26 11.61 -32.69
C THR A 325 4.78 12.21 -34.04
N CYS A 326 3.68 11.71 -34.58
CA CYS A 326 3.09 12.22 -35.82
C CYS A 326 2.32 13.57 -35.66
N TYR A 327 1.93 13.96 -34.42
CA TYR A 327 1.24 15.22 -34.16
C TYR A 327 2.14 16.34 -33.64
N GLY A 328 3.40 16.04 -33.31
CA GLY A 328 4.37 17.02 -32.80
C GLY A 328 5.20 17.75 -33.88
N ASP A 329 5.10 17.31 -35.15
CA ASP A 329 5.82 17.88 -36.29
C ASP A 329 4.90 18.68 -37.24
N ALA A 330 3.75 19.18 -36.78
CA ALA A 330 2.83 19.99 -37.58
C ALA A 330 2.70 21.44 -37.04
#